data_484cf22303c812eac82cdecfc045eae6
#
_entry.id   484cf22303c812eac82cdecfc045eae6
#
_cell.length_a   1.000
_cell.length_b   1.000
_cell.length_c   1.000
_cell.angle_alpha   90.00
_cell.angle_beta   90.00
_cell.angle_gamma   90.00
#
_symmetry.space_group_name_H-M   'P 1'
#
loop_
_entity.id
_entity.type
_entity.pdbx_description
1 polymer ?
#
loop_
_entity_poly.entity_id
_entity_poly.type
_entity_poly.pdbx_seq_one_letter_code
_entity_poly.pdbx_strand_id
1 'polypeptide(L)'
;MTVLLFAINLSITSIIKFSTGGIQMTSFASFFTEITAQEAKKCLEVAEGFILFIGRPSCPYCRRFEPKLTQVAKDNQLTVYFINSEAVDSDIQDLRTAYDVPTVPGLLVAKAGHVKVVCDSSLSEEAILDFIKN
;
A
#
# COMPACT_ATOMS: atom_id res chain seq x y z
N MET A 1 -38.27 5.48 -10.72
CA MET A 1 -38.04 5.65 -11.25
C MET A 1 -37.04 6.35 -11.55
N THR A 2 -36.81 6.84 -11.58
CA THR A 2 -35.95 7.63 -11.76
C THR A 2 -34.85 7.36 -11.22
N VAL A 3 -34.81 7.01 -10.34
CA VAL A 3 -33.80 6.67 -9.73
C VAL A 3 -32.88 6.09 -10.46
N LEU A 4 -33.12 5.32 -11.01
CA LEU A 4 -32.23 4.72 -11.65
C LEU A 4 -31.46 5.45 -12.43
N LEU A 5 -31.79 6.28 -12.83
CA LEU A 5 -31.11 6.90 -13.62
C LEU A 5 -29.96 7.32 -13.07
N PHE A 6 -29.91 7.81 -12.08
CA PHE A 6 -28.85 8.30 -11.62
C PHE A 6 -27.89 7.34 -11.44
N ALA A 7 -28.25 6.46 -11.24
CA ALA A 7 -27.32 5.47 -10.97
C ALA A 7 -26.50 5.34 -12.10
N ILE A 8 -26.95 5.29 -13.05
CA ILE A 8 -26.24 5.17 -14.11
C ILE A 8 -25.23 6.06 -14.23
N ASN A 9 -25.48 7.11 -14.03
CA ASN A 9 -24.54 7.93 -14.30
C ASN A 9 -23.44 7.71 -13.61
N LEU A 10 -23.50 7.42 -12.56
CA LEU A 10 -22.44 7.25 -11.90
C LEU A 10 -21.56 6.39 -12.45
N SER A 11 -21.95 5.49 -12.82
CA SER A 11 -21.05 4.54 -13.27
C SER A 11 -20.32 5.09 -14.33
N ILE A 12 -20.82 5.73 -15.07
CA ILE A 12 -20.18 6.21 -16.08
C ILE A 12 -19.17 7.07 -15.75
N THR A 13 -19.41 7.88 -14.93
CA THR A 13 -18.44 8.77 -14.67
C THR A 13 -17.27 8.13 -14.32
N SER A 14 -17.34 7.14 -13.62
CA SER A 14 -16.14 6.60 -13.21
C SER A 14 -15.38 6.22 -14.33
N ILE A 15 -15.86 5.85 -15.23
CA ILE A 15 -15.17 5.50 -16.29
C ILE A 15 -14.46 6.49 -16.87
N ILE A 16 -14.94 7.44 -17.04
CA ILE A 16 -14.31 8.36 -17.64
C ILE A 16 -13.12 8.70 -17.18
N LYS A 17 -13.04 8.78 -16.21
CA LYS A 17 -11.92 9.14 -15.79
C LYS A 17 -10.91 8.48 -16.20
N PHE A 18 -10.83 7.80 -16.40
CA PHE A 18 -9.84 7.13 -16.71
C PHE A 18 -9.51 7.07 -17.94
N SER A 19 -9.98 7.19 -18.37
CA SER A 19 -9.68 6.97 -19.54
C SER A 19 -8.71 7.66 -19.96
N THR A 20 -8.45 8.14 -19.67
CA THR A 20 -7.55 8.79 -20.12
C THR A 20 -6.57 8.38 -19.82
N GLY A 21 -6.64 8.14 -19.32
CA GLY A 21 -5.69 7.92 -18.96
C GLY A 21 -5.02 7.09 -19.32
N GLY A 22 -5.30 6.54 -19.53
CA GLY A 22 -4.65 5.62 -19.87
C GLY A 22 -3.42 5.87 -20.14
N ILE A 23 -3.14 6.44 -20.32
CA ILE A 23 -2.07 6.63 -20.72
C ILE A 23 -1.18 6.72 -19.94
N GLN A 24 -1.36 6.95 -19.19
CA GLN A 24 -0.51 7.16 -18.45
C GLN A 24 0.00 6.13 -17.82
N MET A 25 1.12 6.09 -17.54
CA MET A 25 1.64 5.17 -16.90
C MET A 25 1.19 5.17 -15.56
N THR A 26 1.12 4.12 -14.87
CA THR A 26 0.74 4.09 -13.53
C THR A 26 1.80 4.67 -12.73
N SER A 27 1.53 5.50 -11.83
CA SER A 27 2.56 6.00 -10.97
C SER A 27 2.84 5.03 -9.87
N PHE A 28 4.02 5.13 -9.29
CA PHE A 28 4.45 4.24 -8.25
C PHE A 28 3.47 4.25 -7.09
N ALA A 29 3.10 3.09 -6.62
CA ALA A 29 2.22 2.91 -5.46
C ALA A 29 0.84 3.53 -5.61
N SER A 30 0.41 3.81 -6.84
CA SER A 30 -0.86 4.49 -7.04
C SER A 30 -2.06 3.67 -6.63
N PHE A 31 -1.92 2.36 -6.52
CA PHE A 31 -3.03 1.52 -6.08
C PHE A 31 -3.21 1.59 -4.58
N PHE A 32 -2.22 2.04 -3.83
CA PHE A 32 -2.28 2.04 -2.39
C PHE A 32 -2.77 3.38 -1.86
N THR A 33 -3.21 3.40 -0.62
CA THR A 33 -3.67 4.63 0.03
C THR A 33 -2.51 5.23 0.81
N GLU A 34 -2.08 6.41 0.40
CA GLU A 34 -0.95 7.04 1.09
C GLU A 34 -1.40 7.68 2.39
N ILE A 35 -0.66 7.46 3.48
CA ILE A 35 -0.99 8.00 4.79
C ILE A 35 0.28 8.57 5.42
N THR A 36 0.10 9.31 6.49
CA THR A 36 1.22 9.87 7.22
C THR A 36 1.79 8.84 8.19
N ALA A 37 3.01 9.08 8.64
CA ALA A 37 3.62 8.20 9.64
C ALA A 37 2.82 8.19 10.93
N GLN A 38 2.21 9.32 11.31
CA GLN A 38 1.42 9.37 12.52
C GLN A 38 0.16 8.52 12.39
N GLU A 39 -0.50 8.60 11.24
CA GLU A 39 -1.68 7.76 11.00
C GLU A 39 -1.30 6.29 11.02
N ALA A 40 -0.19 5.95 10.40
CA ALA A 40 0.26 4.57 10.37
C ALA A 40 0.57 4.06 11.76
N LYS A 41 1.20 4.89 12.59
CA LYS A 41 1.54 4.46 13.92
C LYS A 41 0.29 4.10 14.71
N LYS A 42 -0.75 4.91 14.61
CA LYS A 42 -1.99 4.62 15.31
C LYS A 42 -2.60 3.32 14.81
N CYS A 43 -2.62 3.11 13.53
CA CYS A 43 -3.20 1.89 12.98
C CYS A 43 -2.40 0.65 13.35
N LEU A 44 -1.08 0.76 13.36
CA LEU A 44 -0.26 -0.39 13.72
C LEU A 44 -0.46 -0.79 15.18
N GLU A 45 -0.82 0.17 16.03
CA GLU A 45 -1.00 -0.12 17.44
C GLU A 45 -2.35 -0.78 17.74
N VAL A 46 -3.38 -0.46 16.97
CA VAL A 46 -4.72 -0.92 17.32
C VAL A 46 -5.43 -1.76 16.27
N ALA A 47 -5.02 -1.71 15.04
CA ALA A 47 -5.78 -2.36 13.99
C ALA A 47 -5.46 -3.84 13.89
N GLU A 48 -6.41 -4.57 13.32
CA GLU A 48 -6.20 -5.97 13.03
C GLU A 48 -6.19 -6.09 11.52
N GLY A 49 -5.19 -6.69 10.95
CA GLY A 49 -5.14 -6.86 9.50
C GLY A 49 -4.70 -5.64 8.73
N PHE A 50 -4.07 -4.69 9.40
CA PHE A 50 -3.61 -3.47 8.74
C PHE A 50 -2.31 -3.78 7.96
N ILE A 51 -2.26 -3.43 6.69
CA ILE A 51 -1.12 -3.72 5.83
C ILE A 51 -0.49 -2.40 5.42
N LEU A 52 0.80 -2.26 5.68
CA LEU A 52 1.52 -1.03 5.39
C LEU A 52 2.77 -1.31 4.57
N PHE A 53 2.95 -0.56 3.49
CA PHE A 53 4.14 -0.65 2.66
C PHE A 53 4.92 0.66 2.83
N ILE A 54 6.17 0.57 3.21
CA ILE A 54 7.05 1.74 3.30
C ILE A 54 8.06 1.62 2.18
N GLY A 55 8.09 2.59 1.30
CA GLY A 55 9.00 2.57 0.17
C GLY A 55 9.11 3.91 -0.48
N ARG A 56 9.84 3.98 -1.59
CA ARG A 56 9.98 5.22 -2.31
C ARG A 56 10.23 4.94 -3.79
N PRO A 57 9.80 5.84 -4.68
CA PRO A 57 9.92 5.58 -6.11
C PRO A 57 11.35 5.60 -6.61
N SER A 58 12.27 6.25 -5.89
CA SER A 58 13.65 6.33 -6.35
C SER A 58 14.47 5.07 -6.06
N CYS A 59 13.94 4.15 -5.28
CA CYS A 59 14.69 2.97 -4.89
C CYS A 59 14.40 1.82 -5.84
N PRO A 60 15.42 1.24 -6.49
CA PRO A 60 15.18 0.14 -7.44
C PRO A 60 14.54 -1.08 -6.79
N TYR A 61 14.86 -1.33 -5.52
CA TYR A 61 14.29 -2.48 -4.84
C TYR A 61 12.80 -2.25 -4.57
N CYS A 62 12.41 -1.01 -4.28
CA CYS A 62 11.00 -0.70 -4.10
C CYS A 62 10.27 -0.81 -5.42
N ARG A 63 10.89 -0.40 -6.52
CA ARG A 63 10.27 -0.52 -7.83
C ARG A 63 10.11 -1.97 -8.26
N ARG A 64 10.94 -2.86 -7.73
CA ARG A 64 10.78 -4.28 -8.00
C ARG A 64 9.66 -4.87 -7.17
N PHE A 65 9.52 -4.43 -5.94
CA PHE A 65 8.56 -4.99 -5.00
C PHE A 65 7.14 -4.47 -5.23
N GLU A 66 7.00 -3.21 -5.55
CA GLU A 66 5.71 -2.55 -5.62
C GLU A 66 4.73 -3.21 -6.61
N PRO A 67 5.15 -3.56 -7.84
CA PRO A 67 4.19 -4.17 -8.76
C PRO A 67 3.70 -5.52 -8.25
N LYS A 68 4.55 -6.26 -7.56
CA LYS A 68 4.13 -7.55 -7.03
C LYS A 68 3.13 -7.37 -5.91
N LEU A 69 3.37 -6.42 -5.01
CA LEU A 69 2.42 -6.14 -3.94
C LEU A 69 1.11 -5.62 -4.50
N THR A 70 1.17 -4.78 -5.52
CA THR A 70 -0.03 -4.28 -6.17
C THR A 70 -0.86 -5.43 -6.72
N GLN A 71 -0.21 -6.40 -7.38
CA GLN A 71 -0.93 -7.50 -7.97
C GLN A 71 -1.58 -8.38 -6.89
N VAL A 72 -0.85 -8.62 -5.81
CA VAL A 72 -1.40 -9.41 -4.70
C VAL A 72 -2.61 -8.69 -4.11
N ALA A 73 -2.51 -7.38 -3.93
CA ALA A 73 -3.61 -6.62 -3.36
C ALA A 73 -4.83 -6.64 -4.27
N LYS A 74 -4.63 -6.50 -5.57
CA LYS A 74 -5.75 -6.53 -6.50
C LYS A 74 -6.40 -7.90 -6.54
N ASP A 75 -5.60 -8.94 -6.62
CA ASP A 75 -6.13 -10.29 -6.76
C ASP A 75 -6.88 -10.74 -5.51
N ASN A 76 -6.54 -10.21 -4.37
CA ASN A 76 -7.13 -10.64 -3.11
C ASN A 76 -7.96 -9.56 -2.43
N GLN A 77 -8.19 -8.46 -3.13
CA GLN A 77 -9.05 -7.37 -2.65
C GLN A 77 -8.58 -6.85 -1.30
N LEU A 78 -7.29 -6.62 -1.19
CA LEU A 78 -6.70 -6.13 0.04
C LEU A 78 -6.50 -4.63 -0.03
N THR A 79 -6.68 -3.95 1.09
CA THR A 79 -6.36 -2.54 1.20
C THR A 79 -4.96 -2.42 1.75
N VAL A 80 -4.09 -1.76 1.03
CA VAL A 80 -2.71 -1.58 1.45
C VAL A 80 -2.46 -0.09 1.60
N TYR A 81 -1.89 0.31 2.72
CA TYR A 81 -1.54 1.69 2.99
C TYR A 81 -0.06 1.90 2.69
N PHE A 82 0.30 3.12 2.35
CA PHE A 82 1.63 3.41 1.85
C PHE A 82 2.22 4.65 2.50
N ILE A 83 3.48 4.57 2.90
CA ILE A 83 4.23 5.72 3.33
C ILE A 83 5.37 5.92 2.34
N ASN A 84 5.44 7.12 1.75
CA ASN A 84 6.51 7.45 0.83
C ASN A 84 7.70 7.95 1.65
N SER A 85 8.75 7.16 1.71
CA SER A 85 9.92 7.50 2.50
C SER A 85 10.91 8.37 1.73
N GLU A 86 10.49 8.91 0.58
CA GLU A 86 11.34 9.81 -0.17
C GLU A 86 11.57 11.09 0.63
N ALA A 87 10.61 11.51 1.41
CA ALA A 87 10.74 12.75 2.17
C ALA A 87 11.63 12.57 3.38
N VAL A 88 12.33 13.63 3.72
CA VAL A 88 13.14 13.63 4.92
C VAL A 88 12.20 14.05 6.04
N ASP A 89 11.75 13.09 6.80
CA ASP A 89 10.72 13.30 7.79
C ASP A 89 11.07 12.48 9.01
N SER A 90 11.25 13.15 10.15
CA SER A 90 11.65 12.46 11.37
C SER A 90 10.59 11.49 11.86
N ASP A 91 9.32 11.76 11.58
CA ASP A 91 8.26 10.84 12.00
C ASP A 91 8.36 9.51 11.25
N ILE A 92 8.76 9.56 9.97
CA ILE A 92 8.95 8.33 9.21
C ILE A 92 10.15 7.56 9.76
N GLN A 93 11.24 8.28 10.10
CA GLN A 93 12.40 7.63 10.67
C GLN A 93 12.07 7.01 12.03
N ASP A 94 11.30 7.71 12.83
CA ASP A 94 10.92 7.19 14.14
C ASP A 94 10.06 5.93 13.99
N LEU A 95 9.16 5.93 13.03
CA LEU A 95 8.30 4.78 12.79
C LEU A 95 9.16 3.58 12.35
N ARG A 96 10.10 3.82 11.46
CA ARG A 96 10.95 2.73 10.99
C ARG A 96 11.79 2.17 12.12
N THR A 97 12.28 3.05 13.00
CA THR A 97 13.06 2.59 14.13
C THR A 97 12.18 1.80 15.11
N ALA A 98 10.99 2.29 15.36
CA ALA A 98 10.10 1.63 16.33
C ALA A 98 9.72 0.22 15.89
N TYR A 99 9.60 -0.01 14.60
CA TYR A 99 9.19 -1.33 14.11
C TYR A 99 10.33 -2.09 13.43
N ASP A 100 11.55 -1.58 13.59
CA ASP A 100 12.74 -2.26 13.07
C ASP A 100 12.65 -2.51 11.57
N VAL A 101 12.49 -1.43 10.81
CA VAL A 101 12.46 -1.46 9.35
C VAL A 101 13.75 -0.83 8.85
N PRO A 102 14.83 -1.58 8.78
CA PRO A 102 16.13 -0.99 8.44
C PRO A 102 16.25 -0.56 7.00
N THR A 103 15.57 -1.21 6.10
CA THR A 103 15.66 -0.89 4.69
C THR A 103 14.27 -0.85 4.08
N VAL A 104 14.18 -0.23 2.91
CA VAL A 104 12.94 -0.26 2.13
C VAL A 104 13.21 -1.09 0.88
N PRO A 105 12.23 -1.80 0.38
CA PRO A 105 10.82 -1.80 0.77
C PRO A 105 10.60 -2.52 2.10
N GLY A 106 9.69 -2.00 2.89
CA GLY A 106 9.27 -2.66 4.12
C GLY A 106 7.80 -2.99 4.05
N LEU A 107 7.43 -4.19 4.42
CA LEU A 107 6.03 -4.59 4.46
C LEU A 107 5.71 -4.96 5.90
N LEU A 108 4.71 -4.29 6.47
CA LEU A 108 4.32 -4.49 7.84
C LEU A 108 2.87 -4.95 7.88
N VAL A 109 2.57 -5.93 8.70
CA VAL A 109 1.21 -6.41 8.85
C VAL A 109 0.89 -6.48 10.33
N ALA A 110 -0.14 -5.76 10.74
CA ALA A 110 -0.55 -5.73 12.15
C ALA A 110 -1.59 -6.80 12.38
N LYS A 111 -1.35 -7.64 13.36
CA LYS A 111 -2.28 -8.69 13.71
C LYS A 111 -2.34 -8.87 15.19
N ALA A 112 -3.53 -8.80 15.73
CA ALA A 112 -3.79 -9.22 17.11
C ALA A 112 -2.72 -8.77 18.10
N GLY A 113 -2.37 -7.55 18.04
CA GLY A 113 -1.48 -7.02 19.07
C GLY A 113 -0.01 -7.07 18.72
N HIS A 114 0.36 -7.54 17.56
CA HIS A 114 1.75 -7.45 17.18
C HIS A 114 1.88 -7.19 15.69
N VAL A 115 3.06 -6.76 15.27
CA VAL A 115 3.30 -6.35 13.92
C VAL A 115 4.42 -7.20 13.34
N LYS A 116 4.15 -7.82 12.19
CA LYS A 116 5.18 -8.58 11.49
C LYS A 116 5.80 -7.66 10.46
N VAL A 117 7.09 -7.79 10.23
CA VAL A 117 7.82 -6.95 9.30
C VAL A 117 8.71 -7.79 8.41
N VAL A 118 8.73 -7.48 7.12
CA VAL A 118 9.69 -8.11 6.23
C VAL A 118 10.22 -7.04 5.27
N CYS A 119 11.52 -7.08 5.01
CA CYS A 119 12.18 -6.14 4.12
C CYS A 119 12.94 -6.93 3.05
N ASP A 120 12.21 -7.50 2.10
CA ASP A 120 12.82 -8.37 1.10
C ASP A 120 12.14 -8.14 -0.25
N SER A 121 12.82 -7.42 -1.14
CA SER A 121 12.26 -7.09 -2.44
C SER A 121 12.20 -8.28 -3.38
N SER A 122 12.80 -9.40 -3.02
CA SER A 122 12.83 -10.55 -3.91
C SER A 122 11.66 -11.51 -3.67
N LEU A 123 10.80 -11.24 -2.71
CA LEU A 123 9.68 -12.13 -2.46
C LEU A 123 8.79 -12.25 -3.69
N SER A 124 8.32 -13.46 -3.95
CA SER A 124 7.37 -13.70 -5.02
C SER A 124 6.00 -13.20 -4.58
N GLU A 125 5.07 -13.10 -5.50
CA GLU A 125 3.70 -12.73 -5.16
C GLU A 125 3.11 -13.73 -4.17
N GLU A 126 3.39 -15.00 -4.36
CA GLU A 126 2.88 -16.02 -3.46
C GLU A 126 3.45 -15.83 -2.05
N ALA A 127 4.73 -15.55 -1.94
CA ALA A 127 5.36 -15.35 -0.64
C ALA A 127 4.84 -14.08 0.04
N ILE A 128 4.55 -13.04 -0.74
CA ILE A 128 3.97 -11.83 -0.20
C ILE A 128 2.58 -12.13 0.38
N LEU A 129 1.78 -12.86 -0.36
CA LEU A 129 0.44 -13.19 0.12
C LEU A 129 0.51 -14.05 1.38
N ASP A 130 1.42 -15.01 1.41
CA ASP A 130 1.59 -15.84 2.59
C ASP A 130 1.98 -15.00 3.80
N PHE A 131 2.86 -14.04 3.60
CA PHE A 131 3.27 -13.17 4.70
C PHE A 131 2.08 -12.37 5.21
N ILE A 132 1.25 -11.87 4.33
CA ILE A 132 0.11 -11.08 4.74
C ILE A 132 -0.92 -11.93 5.48
N LYS A 133 -1.17 -13.14 5.02
CA LYS A 133 -2.23 -13.95 5.60
C LYS A 133 -1.81 -14.72 6.84
N ASN A 134 -0.57 -15.02 6.97
CA ASN A 134 -0.10 -15.77 8.11
C ASN A 134 0.50 -14.88 9.17
#